data_5be0f2d94af165d02546f1c3e1dc4f14
#
_entry.id   5be0f2d94af165d02546f1c3e1dc4f14
#
_cell.length_a   1.000
_cell.length_b   1.000
_cell.length_c   1.000
_cell.angle_alpha   90.00
_cell.angle_beta   90.00
_cell.angle_gamma   90.00
#
_symmetry.space_group_name_H-M   'P 1'
#
loop_
_entity.id
_entity.type
_entity.pdbx_description
1 polymer ?
#
loop_
_entity_poly.entity_id
_entity_poly.type
_entity_poly.pdbx_seq_one_letter_code
_entity_poly.pdbx_strand_id
1 'polypeptide(L)'
;IKEGGKLTPKLASFIPGEKILVSKPYGSFTGNNKPAWWIATGTGIAPFYSMFRSGLSENKKLIHGVRYLNQFYFEDELDWALGDNYIRCCSGESSCNTIPGRVTQYLAGIDHFPPVNYYLCGSAIMVVEVRDLLIQKGVPFFFFFAEIYF
;
A
#
# COMPACT_ATOMS: atom_id res chain seq x y z
N ILE A 1 11.98 -9.80 8.03
CA ILE A 1 13.24 -9.36 8.71
C ILE A 1 14.36 -9.51 7.69
N LYS A 2 15.16 -8.45 7.50
CA LYS A 2 16.31 -8.49 6.58
C LYS A 2 17.46 -9.23 7.29
N GLU A 3 17.88 -10.38 6.74
CA GLU A 3 19.06 -11.10 7.24
C GLU A 3 20.30 -10.19 7.18
N GLY A 4 21.12 -10.22 8.22
CA GLY A 4 22.30 -9.35 8.36
C GLY A 4 22.00 -7.88 8.69
N GLY A 5 20.73 -7.48 8.82
CA GLY A 5 20.34 -6.15 9.28
C GLY A 5 20.65 -5.95 10.77
N LYS A 6 21.06 -4.72 11.16
CA LYS A 6 21.38 -4.43 12.58
C LYS A 6 20.12 -4.12 13.40
N LEU A 7 19.11 -3.49 12.82
CA LEU A 7 17.93 -2.99 13.55
C LEU A 7 16.78 -4.01 13.57
N THR A 8 16.37 -4.54 12.43
CA THR A 8 15.18 -5.39 12.34
C THR A 8 15.27 -6.71 13.12
N PRO A 9 16.42 -7.43 13.18
CA PRO A 9 16.56 -8.59 14.06
C PRO A 9 16.43 -8.21 15.54
N LYS A 10 17.00 -7.06 15.94
CA LYS A 10 16.91 -6.57 17.32
C LYS A 10 15.46 -6.21 17.69
N LEU A 11 14.72 -5.53 16.80
CA LEU A 11 13.30 -5.25 17.02
C LEU A 11 12.46 -6.52 17.14
N ALA A 12 12.77 -7.54 16.34
CA ALA A 12 12.06 -8.82 16.39
C ALA A 12 12.31 -9.62 17.67
N SER A 13 13.40 -9.35 18.39
CA SER A 13 13.72 -9.99 19.67
C SER A 13 13.11 -9.30 20.89
N PHE A 14 12.49 -8.13 20.72
CA PHE A 14 11.88 -7.40 21.82
C PHE A 14 10.65 -8.13 22.37
N ILE A 15 10.52 -8.08 23.68
CA ILE A 15 9.35 -8.57 24.40
C ILE A 15 8.51 -7.41 24.93
N PRO A 16 7.20 -7.59 25.15
CA PRO A 16 6.34 -6.56 25.72
C PRO A 16 6.90 -5.99 27.03
N GLY A 17 6.99 -4.66 27.13
CA GLY A 17 7.56 -3.94 28.28
C GLY A 17 8.98 -3.43 28.06
N GLU A 18 9.70 -3.88 27.05
CA GLU A 18 11.00 -3.29 26.68
C GLU A 18 10.83 -1.89 26.09
N LYS A 19 11.77 -1.01 26.42
CA LYS A 19 11.75 0.38 25.98
C LYS A 19 12.51 0.54 24.67
N ILE A 20 11.90 1.25 23.70
CA ILE A 20 12.55 1.69 22.48
C ILE A 20 12.51 3.21 22.39
N LEU A 21 13.54 3.78 21.78
CA LEU A 21 13.57 5.21 21.44
C LEU A 21 13.05 5.40 20.03
N VAL A 22 12.00 6.20 19.89
CA VAL A 22 11.37 6.51 18.60
C VAL A 22 11.47 8.01 18.35
N SER A 23 11.84 8.40 17.13
CA SER A 23 11.83 9.82 16.71
C SER A 23 10.39 10.34 16.59
N LYS A 24 10.24 11.66 16.55
CA LYS A 24 8.98 12.25 16.08
C LYS A 24 8.71 11.83 14.64
N PRO A 25 7.44 11.70 14.24
CA PRO A 25 7.08 11.49 12.83
C PRO A 25 7.68 12.59 11.94
N TYR A 26 8.17 12.22 10.77
CA TYR A 26 8.69 13.13 9.77
C TYR A 26 8.37 12.62 8.37
N GLY A 27 8.45 13.49 7.36
CA GLY A 27 8.18 13.14 5.96
C GLY A 27 7.03 13.95 5.39
N SER A 28 6.85 13.85 4.07
CA SER A 28 5.85 14.58 3.28
C SER A 28 4.78 13.68 2.65
N PHE A 29 4.89 12.35 2.81
CA PHE A 29 3.90 11.41 2.29
C PHE A 29 2.68 11.38 3.20
N THR A 30 1.83 12.39 3.07
CA THR A 30 0.64 12.59 3.90
C THR A 30 -0.63 12.57 3.06
N GLY A 31 -1.69 11.91 3.57
CA GLY A 31 -3.00 11.91 2.95
C GLY A 31 -3.82 13.16 3.24
N ASN A 32 -4.96 13.26 2.55
CA ASN A 32 -5.99 14.28 2.78
C ASN A 32 -7.38 13.69 2.51
N ASN A 33 -8.45 14.48 2.72
CA ASN A 33 -9.84 14.04 2.54
C ASN A 33 -10.31 13.99 1.07
N LYS A 34 -9.45 14.33 0.09
CA LYS A 34 -9.83 14.24 -1.33
C LYS A 34 -9.92 12.78 -1.78
N PRO A 35 -10.76 12.46 -2.78
CA PRO A 35 -10.76 11.13 -3.40
C PRO A 35 -9.36 10.72 -3.84
N ALA A 36 -8.99 9.46 -3.57
CA ALA A 36 -7.68 8.96 -3.95
C ALA A 36 -7.66 7.45 -4.13
N TRP A 37 -6.71 6.97 -4.93
CA TRP A 37 -6.34 5.56 -4.98
C TRP A 37 -5.04 5.35 -4.19
N TRP A 38 -5.09 4.43 -3.26
CA TRP A 38 -3.96 3.96 -2.47
C TRP A 38 -3.47 2.64 -3.08
N ILE A 39 -2.23 2.60 -3.51
CA ILE A 39 -1.66 1.43 -4.18
C ILE A 39 -0.44 0.96 -3.39
N ALA A 40 -0.58 -0.20 -2.75
CA ALA A 40 0.38 -0.75 -1.81
C ALA A 40 0.91 -2.10 -2.27
N THR A 41 2.18 -2.41 -1.95
CA THR A 41 2.67 -3.78 -1.96
C THR A 41 3.41 -4.12 -0.67
N GLY A 42 3.08 -5.31 -0.12
CA GLY A 42 3.67 -5.81 1.12
C GLY A 42 3.56 -4.81 2.26
N THR A 43 4.69 -4.49 2.89
CA THR A 43 4.75 -3.53 4.01
C THR A 43 4.44 -2.07 3.61
N GLY A 44 4.36 -1.77 2.32
CA GLY A 44 3.89 -0.47 1.82
C GLY A 44 2.44 -0.14 2.17
N ILE A 45 1.71 -1.08 2.78
CA ILE A 45 0.40 -0.81 3.38
C ILE A 45 0.48 0.12 4.60
N ALA A 46 1.61 0.18 5.30
CA ALA A 46 1.74 0.87 6.58
C ALA A 46 1.32 2.35 6.55
N PRO A 47 1.76 3.21 5.60
CA PRO A 47 1.31 4.60 5.55
C PRO A 47 -0.19 4.71 5.28
N PHE A 48 -0.77 3.85 4.46
CA PHE A 48 -2.21 3.87 4.18
C PHE A 48 -3.03 3.44 5.39
N TYR A 49 -2.56 2.45 6.14
CA TYR A 49 -3.18 2.09 7.41
C TYR A 49 -3.07 3.23 8.43
N SER A 50 -1.95 3.95 8.48
CA SER A 50 -1.82 5.16 9.31
C SER A 50 -2.81 6.26 8.89
N MET A 51 -2.98 6.50 7.59
CA MET A 51 -3.97 7.44 7.06
C MET A 51 -5.39 7.00 7.40
N PHE A 52 -5.72 5.71 7.27
CA PHE A 52 -6.99 5.13 7.67
C PHE A 52 -7.27 5.37 9.17
N ARG A 53 -6.31 5.05 10.04
CA ARG A 53 -6.44 5.27 11.49
C ARG A 53 -6.56 6.76 11.86
N SER A 54 -6.16 7.65 10.97
CA SER A 54 -6.34 9.11 11.09
C SER A 54 -7.67 9.61 10.53
N GLY A 55 -8.60 8.72 10.15
CA GLY A 55 -9.93 9.05 9.64
C GLY A 55 -9.98 9.44 8.17
N LEU A 56 -8.95 9.11 7.37
CA LEU A 56 -8.86 9.49 5.95
C LEU A 56 -9.35 8.40 4.99
N SER A 57 -10.24 7.49 5.43
CA SER A 57 -10.71 6.36 4.60
C SER A 57 -11.83 6.72 3.61
N GLU A 58 -12.53 7.82 3.82
CA GLU A 58 -13.65 8.21 2.97
C GLU A 58 -13.18 8.52 1.53
N ASN A 59 -13.94 8.02 0.54
CA ASN A 59 -13.64 8.17 -0.89
C ASN A 59 -12.23 7.67 -1.30
N LYS A 60 -11.74 6.63 -0.65
CA LYS A 60 -10.49 5.94 -1.01
C LYS A 60 -10.77 4.61 -1.67
N LYS A 61 -9.96 4.27 -2.66
CA LYS A 61 -9.82 2.91 -3.19
C LYS A 61 -8.43 2.41 -2.83
N LEU A 62 -8.34 1.29 -2.13
CA LEU A 62 -7.08 0.64 -1.79
C LEU A 62 -6.86 -0.59 -2.68
N ILE A 63 -5.71 -0.62 -3.35
CA ILE A 63 -5.25 -1.78 -4.11
C ILE A 63 -3.99 -2.30 -3.41
N HIS A 64 -4.10 -3.47 -2.78
CA HIS A 64 -3.04 -4.06 -1.96
C HIS A 64 -2.53 -5.35 -2.60
N GLY A 65 -1.27 -5.37 -2.98
CA GLY A 65 -0.61 -6.52 -3.57
C GLY A 65 0.32 -7.22 -2.60
N VAL A 66 0.20 -8.55 -2.52
CA VAL A 66 1.07 -9.41 -1.72
C VAL A 66 1.49 -10.64 -2.51
N ARG A 67 2.47 -11.38 -2.00
CA ARG A 67 2.84 -12.69 -2.56
C ARG A 67 2.03 -13.83 -1.96
N TYR A 68 1.82 -13.82 -0.64
CA TYR A 68 1.12 -14.86 0.11
C TYR A 68 -0.03 -14.26 0.90
N LEU A 69 -1.11 -15.02 1.09
CA LEU A 69 -2.34 -14.55 1.73
C LEU A 69 -2.12 -14.03 3.16
N ASN A 70 -1.23 -14.64 3.92
CA ASN A 70 -0.89 -14.23 5.29
C ASN A 70 -0.14 -12.88 5.37
N GLN A 71 0.15 -12.25 4.24
CA GLN A 71 0.81 -10.94 4.17
C GLN A 71 -0.18 -9.78 3.98
N PHE A 72 -1.49 -10.03 3.94
CA PHE A 72 -2.50 -8.98 3.99
C PHE A 72 -2.63 -8.44 5.42
N TYR A 73 -1.69 -7.59 5.80
CA TYR A 73 -1.72 -6.95 7.12
C TYR A 73 -2.92 -6.02 7.25
N PHE A 74 -3.56 -6.04 8.43
CA PHE A 74 -4.74 -5.21 8.76
C PHE A 74 -5.97 -5.49 7.89
N GLU A 75 -6.06 -6.69 7.30
CA GLU A 75 -7.10 -7.05 6.32
C GLU A 75 -8.50 -6.79 6.87
N ASP A 76 -8.82 -7.33 8.04
CA ASP A 76 -10.17 -7.25 8.61
C ASP A 76 -10.66 -5.81 8.81
N GLU A 77 -9.79 -4.94 9.35
CA GLU A 77 -10.12 -3.53 9.58
C GLU A 77 -10.30 -2.75 8.28
N LEU A 78 -9.44 -3.01 7.29
CA LEU A 78 -9.48 -2.37 5.98
C LEU A 78 -10.67 -2.85 5.15
N ASP A 79 -10.98 -4.14 5.21
CA ASP A 79 -12.14 -4.73 4.52
C ASP A 79 -13.46 -4.17 5.07
N TRP A 80 -13.58 -4.12 6.40
CA TRP A 80 -14.75 -3.52 7.05
C TRP A 80 -14.94 -2.04 6.68
N ALA A 81 -13.86 -1.28 6.59
CA ALA A 81 -13.92 0.17 6.36
C ALA A 81 -14.09 0.55 4.89
N LEU A 82 -13.52 -0.21 3.97
CA LEU A 82 -13.45 0.13 2.54
C LEU A 82 -14.39 -0.74 1.69
N GLY A 83 -14.79 -1.92 2.17
CA GLY A 83 -15.66 -2.85 1.44
C GLY A 83 -15.16 -3.11 0.02
N ASP A 84 -16.01 -2.92 -0.97
CA ASP A 84 -15.70 -3.12 -2.39
C ASP A 84 -14.57 -2.21 -2.92
N ASN A 85 -14.18 -1.20 -2.17
CA ASN A 85 -13.03 -0.36 -2.50
C ASN A 85 -11.70 -0.93 -2.01
N TYR A 86 -11.69 -2.07 -1.31
CA TYR A 86 -10.46 -2.78 -0.95
C TYR A 86 -10.18 -3.93 -1.93
N ILE A 87 -9.29 -3.69 -2.88
CA ILE A 87 -8.88 -4.67 -3.90
C ILE A 87 -7.63 -5.38 -3.43
N ARG A 88 -7.70 -6.71 -3.32
CA ARG A 88 -6.61 -7.57 -2.86
C ARG A 88 -6.03 -8.37 -4.02
N CYS A 89 -4.76 -8.17 -4.35
CA CYS A 89 -4.04 -8.90 -5.40
C CYS A 89 -3.03 -9.85 -4.76
N CYS A 90 -3.10 -11.14 -5.07
CA CYS A 90 -2.16 -12.14 -4.57
C CYS A 90 -1.45 -12.86 -5.73
N SER A 91 -0.11 -12.82 -5.74
CA SER A 91 0.67 -13.36 -6.86
C SER A 91 1.20 -14.78 -6.65
N GLY A 92 1.21 -15.29 -5.45
CA GLY A 92 1.74 -16.62 -5.11
C GLY A 92 0.70 -17.63 -4.67
N GLU A 93 -0.49 -17.15 -4.31
CA GLU A 93 -1.59 -17.97 -3.83
C GLU A 93 -2.92 -17.48 -4.39
N SER A 94 -3.97 -18.29 -4.29
CA SER A 94 -5.32 -17.94 -4.74
C SER A 94 -6.34 -18.11 -3.63
N SER A 95 -7.28 -17.18 -3.54
CA SER A 95 -8.45 -17.22 -2.65
C SER A 95 -9.66 -16.65 -3.38
N CYS A 96 -10.87 -17.01 -2.94
CA CYS A 96 -12.11 -16.46 -3.49
C CYS A 96 -12.23 -14.92 -3.33
N ASN A 97 -11.53 -14.35 -2.35
CA ASN A 97 -11.56 -12.91 -2.06
C ASN A 97 -10.35 -12.15 -2.61
N THR A 98 -9.54 -12.76 -3.48
CA THR A 98 -8.35 -12.13 -4.04
C THR A 98 -8.33 -12.22 -5.56
N ILE A 99 -7.75 -11.20 -6.19
CA ILE A 99 -7.46 -11.20 -7.62
C ILE A 99 -6.10 -11.87 -7.83
N PRO A 100 -6.01 -12.93 -8.63
CA PRO A 100 -4.74 -13.58 -8.94
C PRO A 100 -3.79 -12.62 -9.67
N GLY A 101 -2.51 -12.60 -9.27
CA GLY A 101 -1.48 -11.84 -9.95
C GLY A 101 -1.03 -10.59 -9.20
N ARG A 102 -0.25 -9.77 -9.91
CA ARG A 102 0.34 -8.54 -9.37
C ARG A 102 -0.61 -7.35 -9.52
N VAL A 103 -0.41 -6.33 -8.69
CA VAL A 103 -1.12 -5.04 -8.76
C VAL A 103 -1.04 -4.44 -10.18
N THR A 104 0.12 -4.51 -10.84
CA THR A 104 0.32 -4.01 -12.19
C THR A 104 -0.56 -4.72 -13.23
N GLN A 105 -0.78 -6.03 -13.08
CA GLN A 105 -1.67 -6.80 -13.95
C GLN A 105 -3.13 -6.39 -13.76
N TYR A 106 -3.56 -6.21 -12.53
CA TYR A 106 -4.91 -5.71 -12.23
C TYR A 106 -5.14 -4.31 -12.82
N LEU A 107 -4.19 -3.39 -12.58
CA LEU A 107 -4.28 -2.01 -13.11
C LEU A 107 -4.23 -1.96 -14.64
N ALA A 108 -3.46 -2.83 -15.29
CA ALA A 108 -3.39 -2.90 -16.75
C ALA A 108 -4.74 -3.22 -17.39
N GLY A 109 -5.58 -4.00 -16.71
CA GLY A 109 -6.95 -4.35 -17.14
C GLY A 109 -7.98 -3.24 -16.97
N ILE A 110 -7.62 -2.09 -16.35
CA ILE A 110 -8.54 -0.96 -16.17
C ILE A 110 -8.43 -0.02 -17.37
N ASP A 111 -9.55 0.27 -18.02
CA ASP A 111 -9.57 1.12 -19.21
C ASP A 111 -9.51 2.62 -18.86
N HIS A 112 -10.18 3.03 -17.76
CA HIS A 112 -10.30 4.43 -17.38
C HIS A 112 -9.89 4.66 -15.94
N PHE A 113 -9.03 5.65 -15.73
CA PHE A 113 -8.60 6.10 -14.43
C PHE A 113 -9.22 7.45 -14.09
N PRO A 114 -9.88 7.59 -12.93
CA PRO A 114 -10.48 8.87 -12.54
C PRO A 114 -9.40 9.93 -12.26
N PRO A 115 -9.70 11.22 -12.42
CA PRO A 115 -8.78 12.33 -12.14
C PRO A 115 -8.68 12.58 -10.62
N VAL A 116 -8.08 11.65 -9.90
CA VAL A 116 -7.88 11.67 -8.44
C VAL A 116 -6.41 11.50 -8.10
N ASN A 117 -6.06 11.70 -6.85
CA ASN A 117 -4.69 11.46 -6.37
C ASN A 117 -4.38 9.95 -6.34
N TYR A 118 -3.18 9.58 -6.76
CA TYR A 118 -2.63 8.23 -6.72
C TYR A 118 -1.44 8.19 -5.78
N TYR A 119 -1.61 7.50 -4.66
CA TYR A 119 -0.56 7.31 -3.67
C TYR A 119 0.03 5.92 -3.84
N LEU A 120 1.33 5.84 -4.07
CA LEU A 120 2.07 4.60 -4.34
C LEU A 120 3.04 4.34 -3.19
N CYS A 121 2.96 3.17 -2.55
CA CYS A 121 3.93 2.79 -1.53
C CYS A 121 4.27 1.30 -1.58
N GLY A 122 5.57 0.99 -1.56
CA GLY A 122 6.10 -0.37 -1.59
C GLY A 122 7.46 -0.45 -2.26
N SER A 123 7.76 -1.56 -2.93
CA SER A 123 9.05 -1.74 -3.62
C SER A 123 9.25 -0.73 -4.74
N ALA A 124 10.50 -0.32 -4.97
CA ALA A 124 10.87 0.63 -6.03
C ALA A 124 10.37 0.18 -7.41
N ILE A 125 10.48 -1.12 -7.71
CA ILE A 125 10.02 -1.70 -8.98
C ILE A 125 8.52 -1.47 -9.16
N MET A 126 7.71 -1.80 -8.16
CA MET A 126 6.27 -1.60 -8.22
C MET A 126 5.90 -0.12 -8.41
N VAL A 127 6.52 0.77 -7.66
CA VAL A 127 6.23 2.22 -7.75
C VAL A 127 6.50 2.74 -9.16
N VAL A 128 7.63 2.35 -9.76
CA VAL A 128 7.99 2.75 -11.14
C VAL A 128 7.03 2.15 -12.15
N GLU A 129 6.79 0.83 -12.09
CA GLU A 129 5.90 0.13 -13.04
C GLU A 129 4.47 0.68 -13.01
N VAL A 130 3.92 0.91 -11.81
CA VAL A 130 2.56 1.46 -11.65
C VAL A 130 2.49 2.90 -12.15
N ARG A 131 3.46 3.76 -11.78
CA ARG A 131 3.53 5.13 -12.28
C ARG A 131 3.54 5.17 -13.80
N ASP A 132 4.41 4.41 -14.42
CA ASP A 132 4.57 4.41 -15.88
C ASP A 132 3.32 3.88 -16.59
N LEU A 133 2.70 2.82 -16.06
CA LEU A 133 1.42 2.31 -16.54
C LEU A 133 0.32 3.38 -16.48
N LEU A 134 0.17 4.06 -15.36
CA LEU A 134 -0.86 5.08 -15.18
C LEU A 134 -0.64 6.29 -16.10
N ILE A 135 0.62 6.70 -16.32
CA ILE A 135 0.98 7.76 -17.29
C ILE A 135 0.61 7.31 -18.72
N GLN A 136 0.93 6.08 -19.10
CA GLN A 136 0.55 5.53 -20.41
C GLN A 136 -0.97 5.49 -20.59
N LYS A 137 -1.72 5.30 -19.51
CA LYS A 137 -3.20 5.36 -19.50
C LYS A 137 -3.77 6.78 -19.40
N GLY A 138 -2.93 7.82 -19.49
CA GLY A 138 -3.33 9.23 -19.53
C GLY A 138 -3.49 9.93 -18.18
N VAL A 139 -3.04 9.33 -17.07
CA VAL A 139 -3.06 9.99 -15.77
C VAL A 139 -1.94 11.05 -15.71
N PRO A 140 -2.26 12.34 -15.46
CA PRO A 140 -1.26 13.39 -15.36
C PRO A 140 -0.29 13.20 -14.20
N PHE A 141 0.98 13.54 -14.41
CA PHE A 141 2.06 13.33 -13.44
C PHE A 141 1.83 14.01 -12.08
N PHE A 142 1.16 15.14 -12.05
CA PHE A 142 0.91 15.89 -10.80
C PHE A 142 -0.08 15.23 -9.85
N PHE A 143 -0.74 14.13 -10.27
CA PHE A 143 -1.60 13.33 -9.39
C PHE A 143 -0.83 12.28 -8.58
N PHE A 144 0.49 12.08 -8.81
CA PHE A 144 1.25 11.02 -8.16
C PHE A 144 1.95 11.49 -6.89
N PHE A 145 1.81 10.67 -5.86
CA PHE A 145 2.54 10.74 -4.60
C PHE A 145 3.17 9.38 -4.36
N ALA A 146 4.46 9.30 -4.12
CA ALA A 146 5.15 8.03 -3.99
C ALA A 146 6.11 8.02 -2.80
N GLU A 147 6.15 6.88 -2.11
CA GLU A 147 7.16 6.54 -1.11
C GLU A 147 7.69 5.14 -1.38
N ILE A 148 9.01 4.98 -1.35
CA ILE A 148 9.68 3.74 -1.70
C ILE A 148 10.25 3.11 -0.43
N TYR A 149 9.92 1.83 -0.23
CA TYR A 149 10.50 1.00 0.81
C TYR A 149 11.54 0.04 0.20
N PHE A 150 12.73 -0.04 0.82
CA PHE A 150 13.88 -0.82 0.36
C PHE A 150 14.05 -2.13 1.12
#